data_1e3b49dfe42cd51fc8713543502fb53c
#
_entry.id   1e3b49dfe42cd51fc8713543502fb53c
#
_cell.length_a   1.000
_cell.length_b   1.000
_cell.length_c   1.000
_cell.angle_alpha   90.00
_cell.angle_beta   90.00
_cell.angle_gamma   90.00
#
_symmetry.space_group_name_H-M   'P 1'
#
loop_
_entity.id
_entity.type
_entity.pdbx_description
1 polymer ?
#
loop_
_entity_poly.entity_id
_entity_poly.type
_entity_poly.pdbx_seq_one_letter_code
_entity_poly.pdbx_strand_id
1 'polypeptide(L)'
;IIHYLMTEKKVIWITGASSGIGKSLAIKFANENWTVAASARRENLLQELNEINKNIHPFPLDVTDIEQCKMVFKDIIKKFKDVEISVFSTGIHDPKSEKEFNLEKIREIMEVNYFGTMNSINSVYDYFNNKKSGQISIVSSVAGYRGLPAAGAYCASKSALSSFTESLHFEMKKKNVRITLISPGFIKTPMTDQNDFP
;
A
#
# COMPACT_ATOMS: atom_id res chain seq x y z
N ILE A 1 -18.05 31.41 -25.02
CA ILE A 1 -18.37 30.60 -23.82
C ILE A 1 -17.28 29.55 -23.72
N ILE A 2 -16.24 29.84 -22.93
CA ILE A 2 -15.13 28.91 -22.66
C ILE A 2 -15.68 27.91 -21.64
N HIS A 3 -16.00 26.71 -22.10
CA HIS A 3 -16.27 25.57 -21.23
C HIS A 3 -14.90 25.19 -20.63
N TYR A 4 -14.64 25.66 -19.42
CA TYR A 4 -13.51 25.19 -18.62
C TYR A 4 -13.76 23.71 -18.36
N LEU A 5 -13.15 22.83 -19.15
CA LEU A 5 -13.10 21.40 -18.88
C LEU A 5 -12.39 21.24 -17.54
N MET A 6 -13.15 21.16 -16.46
CA MET A 6 -12.62 20.69 -15.19
C MET A 6 -12.17 19.25 -15.44
N THR A 7 -10.89 19.07 -15.70
CA THR A 7 -10.31 17.74 -15.74
C THR A 7 -10.58 17.11 -14.37
N GLU A 8 -11.38 16.05 -14.36
CA GLU A 8 -11.64 15.30 -13.10
C GLU A 8 -10.30 14.96 -12.47
N LYS A 9 -10.16 15.26 -11.16
CA LYS A 9 -8.94 14.98 -10.45
C LYS A 9 -8.70 13.48 -10.44
N LYS A 10 -7.52 13.04 -10.84
CA LYS A 10 -7.11 11.65 -10.73
C LYS A 10 -7.13 11.20 -9.28
N VAL A 11 -7.55 9.98 -9.04
CA VAL A 11 -7.67 9.40 -7.70
C VAL A 11 -6.62 8.31 -7.49
N ILE A 12 -5.95 8.37 -6.35
CA ILE A 12 -5.04 7.33 -5.89
C ILE A 12 -5.48 6.81 -4.52
N TRP A 13 -5.47 5.49 -4.34
CA TRP A 13 -5.66 4.84 -3.05
C TRP A 13 -4.34 4.33 -2.50
N ILE A 14 -3.99 4.69 -1.25
CA ILE A 14 -2.73 4.32 -0.61
C ILE A 14 -3.00 3.65 0.73
N THR A 15 -2.61 2.38 0.90
CA THR A 15 -2.58 1.72 2.22
C THR A 15 -1.25 1.97 2.92
N GLY A 16 -1.23 1.89 4.26
CA GLY A 16 -0.03 2.21 5.04
C GLY A 16 0.31 3.71 5.05
N ALA A 17 -0.68 4.58 4.79
CA ALA A 17 -0.49 6.01 4.60
C ALA A 17 -0.19 6.81 5.87
N SER A 18 -0.27 6.21 7.08
CA SER A 18 -0.07 6.96 8.33
C SER A 18 1.39 7.27 8.66
N SER A 19 2.36 6.66 7.96
CA SER A 19 3.80 6.89 8.23
C SER A 19 4.67 6.50 7.02
N GLY A 20 5.96 6.82 7.10
CA GLY A 20 6.98 6.36 6.15
C GLY A 20 6.67 6.65 4.68
N ILE A 21 6.87 5.66 3.84
CA ILE A 21 6.71 5.75 2.37
C ILE A 21 5.27 6.14 2.01
N GLY A 22 4.27 5.47 2.60
CA GLY A 22 2.87 5.74 2.30
C GLY A 22 2.45 7.17 2.63
N LYS A 23 2.89 7.71 3.78
CA LYS A 23 2.67 9.11 4.17
C LYS A 23 3.30 10.08 3.16
N SER A 24 4.56 9.83 2.80
CA SER A 24 5.29 10.69 1.86
C SER A 24 4.64 10.70 0.48
N LEU A 25 4.18 9.53 0.00
CA LEU A 25 3.44 9.42 -1.26
C LEU A 25 2.11 10.17 -1.18
N ALA A 26 1.35 10.01 -0.10
CA ALA A 26 0.07 10.71 0.07
C ALA A 26 0.22 12.22 -0.04
N ILE A 27 1.21 12.78 0.66
CA ILE A 27 1.52 14.22 0.61
C ILE A 27 1.95 14.64 -0.79
N LYS A 28 2.85 13.87 -1.43
CA LYS A 28 3.36 14.19 -2.76
C LYS A 28 2.25 14.22 -3.80
N PHE A 29 1.42 13.17 -3.89
CA PHE A 29 0.32 13.13 -4.84
C PHE A 29 -0.72 14.23 -4.59
N ALA A 30 -1.03 14.51 -3.32
CA ALA A 30 -1.96 15.59 -2.98
C ALA A 30 -1.44 16.97 -3.43
N ASN A 31 -0.13 17.22 -3.30
CA ASN A 31 0.52 18.45 -3.78
C ASN A 31 0.56 18.54 -5.31
N GLU A 32 0.51 17.41 -6.01
CA GLU A 32 0.38 17.34 -7.47
C GLU A 32 -1.10 17.33 -7.92
N ASN A 33 -2.01 17.76 -7.05
CA ASN A 33 -3.44 17.95 -7.34
C ASN A 33 -4.23 16.65 -7.54
N TRP A 34 -3.70 15.50 -7.07
CA TRP A 34 -4.47 14.26 -7.03
C TRP A 34 -5.40 14.24 -5.82
N THR A 35 -6.52 13.55 -5.95
CA THR A 35 -7.33 13.12 -4.81
C THR A 35 -6.72 11.85 -4.24
N VAL A 36 -6.38 11.87 -2.95
CA VAL A 36 -5.73 10.75 -2.27
C VAL A 36 -6.68 10.11 -1.26
N ALA A 37 -7.06 8.88 -1.48
CA ALA A 37 -7.69 8.04 -0.47
C ALA A 37 -6.58 7.43 0.39
N ALA A 38 -6.42 7.87 1.63
CA ALA A 38 -5.35 7.45 2.52
C ALA A 38 -5.89 6.46 3.56
N SER A 39 -5.31 5.24 3.61
CA SER A 39 -5.75 4.17 4.51
C SER A 39 -4.65 3.70 5.44
N ALA A 40 -5.00 3.55 6.69
CA ALA A 40 -4.20 2.93 7.76
C ALA A 40 -5.10 2.69 8.98
N ARG A 41 -4.62 1.92 9.97
CA ARG A 41 -5.34 1.67 11.23
C ARG A 41 -5.45 2.93 12.13
N ARG A 42 -4.43 3.78 12.13
CA ARG A 42 -4.32 4.98 12.98
C ARG A 42 -5.06 6.14 12.35
N GLU A 43 -6.36 6.24 12.66
CA GLU A 43 -7.24 7.26 12.10
C GLU A 43 -6.78 8.69 12.41
N ASN A 44 -6.33 8.95 13.64
CA ASN A 44 -5.84 10.27 14.05
C ASN A 44 -4.72 10.78 13.12
N LEU A 45 -3.76 9.91 12.74
CA LEU A 45 -2.68 10.28 11.82
C LEU A 45 -3.16 10.51 10.39
N LEU A 46 -4.24 9.86 9.97
CA LEU A 46 -4.87 10.13 8.68
C LEU A 46 -5.60 11.48 8.69
N GLN A 47 -6.22 11.85 9.81
CA GLN A 47 -6.84 13.17 9.97
C GLN A 47 -5.79 14.29 9.95
N GLU A 48 -4.65 14.10 10.63
CA GLU A 48 -3.52 15.05 10.52
C GLU A 48 -3.07 15.26 9.06
N LEU A 49 -3.04 14.19 8.26
CA LEU A 49 -2.73 14.30 6.82
C LEU A 49 -3.77 15.12 6.05
N ASN A 50 -5.05 14.95 6.37
CA ASN A 50 -6.12 15.78 5.79
C ASN A 50 -6.00 17.26 6.19
N GLU A 51 -5.50 17.54 7.40
CA GLU A 51 -5.23 18.91 7.83
C GLU A 51 -4.10 19.54 7.03
N ILE A 52 -3.04 18.77 6.72
CA ILE A 52 -1.92 19.21 5.90
C ILE A 52 -2.37 19.53 4.46
N ASN A 53 -3.18 18.66 3.86
CA ASN A 53 -3.69 18.86 2.51
C ASN A 53 -5.10 18.27 2.35
N LYS A 54 -6.07 19.11 2.02
CA LYS A 54 -7.49 18.71 1.88
C LYS A 54 -7.77 17.76 0.72
N ASN A 55 -6.82 17.54 -0.17
CA ASN A 55 -6.91 16.50 -1.19
C ASN A 55 -6.66 15.09 -0.61
N ILE A 56 -6.18 14.95 0.64
CA ILE A 56 -5.99 13.67 1.33
C ILE A 56 -7.24 13.36 2.14
N HIS A 57 -7.89 12.26 1.85
CA HIS A 57 -9.13 11.84 2.49
C HIS A 57 -8.88 10.57 3.31
N PRO A 58 -9.14 10.60 4.62
CA PRO A 58 -9.01 9.45 5.51
C PRO A 58 -10.00 8.34 5.20
N PHE A 59 -9.49 7.11 5.15
CA PHE A 59 -10.27 5.86 5.08
C PHE A 59 -9.62 4.85 6.04
N PRO A 60 -9.98 4.84 7.31
CA PRO A 60 -9.42 3.91 8.30
C PRO A 60 -9.58 2.47 7.85
N LEU A 61 -8.50 1.68 7.97
CA LEU A 61 -8.44 0.32 7.45
C LEU A 61 -7.43 -0.53 8.22
N ASP A 62 -7.85 -1.71 8.68
CA ASP A 62 -6.96 -2.82 8.96
C ASP A 62 -6.93 -3.76 7.75
N VAL A 63 -5.76 -3.86 7.11
CA VAL A 63 -5.60 -4.69 5.91
C VAL A 63 -5.73 -6.19 6.18
N THR A 64 -5.66 -6.63 7.44
CA THR A 64 -5.86 -8.03 7.81
C THR A 64 -7.34 -8.43 7.77
N ASP A 65 -8.26 -7.47 7.79
CA ASP A 65 -9.69 -7.67 7.61
C ASP A 65 -10.09 -7.55 6.14
N ILE A 66 -10.35 -8.68 5.48
CA ILE A 66 -10.72 -8.73 4.06
C ILE A 66 -12.06 -8.02 3.77
N GLU A 67 -13.02 -8.12 4.67
CA GLU A 67 -14.32 -7.48 4.47
C GLU A 67 -14.21 -5.96 4.64
N GLN A 68 -13.39 -5.49 5.57
CA GLN A 68 -13.08 -4.07 5.71
C GLN A 68 -12.35 -3.53 4.47
N CYS A 69 -11.42 -4.28 3.88
CA CYS A 69 -10.76 -3.90 2.62
C CYS A 69 -11.79 -3.68 1.50
N LYS A 70 -12.74 -4.59 1.34
CA LYS A 70 -13.81 -4.49 0.32
C LYS A 70 -14.74 -3.31 0.58
N MET A 71 -15.15 -3.09 1.84
CA MET A 71 -16.03 -1.98 2.21
C MET A 71 -15.35 -0.64 1.95
N VAL A 72 -14.11 -0.47 2.41
CA VAL A 72 -13.33 0.76 2.22
C VAL A 72 -13.16 1.06 0.73
N PHE A 73 -12.81 0.09 -0.09
CA PHE A 73 -12.68 0.32 -1.53
C PHE A 73 -14.01 0.71 -2.19
N LYS A 74 -15.11 0.07 -1.79
CA LYS A 74 -16.45 0.43 -2.25
C LYS A 74 -16.82 1.87 -1.89
N ASP A 75 -16.48 2.32 -0.68
CA ASP A 75 -16.73 3.69 -0.23
C ASP A 75 -15.86 4.71 -1.00
N ILE A 76 -14.60 4.36 -1.31
CA ILE A 76 -13.74 5.17 -2.17
C ILE A 76 -14.37 5.34 -3.55
N ILE A 77 -14.82 4.26 -4.20
CA ILE A 77 -15.49 4.31 -5.50
C ILE A 77 -16.82 5.07 -5.42
N LYS A 78 -17.60 4.89 -4.36
CA LYS A 78 -18.85 5.64 -4.15
C LYS A 78 -18.59 7.14 -4.07
N LYS A 79 -17.51 7.56 -3.38
CA LYS A 79 -17.15 8.96 -3.17
C LYS A 79 -16.52 9.61 -4.40
N PHE A 80 -15.59 8.95 -5.04
CA PHE A 80 -14.76 9.56 -6.08
C PHE A 80 -15.05 9.07 -7.50
N LYS A 81 -15.89 8.05 -7.64
CA LYS A 81 -16.32 7.41 -8.90
C LYS A 81 -15.24 6.65 -9.65
N ASP A 82 -13.98 7.03 -9.53
CA ASP A 82 -12.85 6.37 -10.20
C ASP A 82 -11.64 6.23 -9.25
N VAL A 83 -10.77 5.25 -9.55
CA VAL A 83 -9.43 5.10 -8.99
C VAL A 83 -8.48 4.77 -10.14
N GLU A 84 -7.43 5.58 -10.29
CA GLU A 84 -6.43 5.41 -11.34
C GLU A 84 -5.26 4.55 -10.86
N ILE A 85 -4.85 4.71 -9.61
CA ILE A 85 -3.71 4.01 -9.01
C ILE A 85 -4.08 3.51 -7.62
N SER A 86 -3.74 2.25 -7.32
CA SER A 86 -3.71 1.74 -5.95
C SER A 86 -2.29 1.40 -5.55
N VAL A 87 -1.85 1.88 -4.37
CA VAL A 87 -0.51 1.63 -3.82
C VAL A 87 -0.65 0.91 -2.49
N PHE A 88 -0.15 -0.31 -2.40
CA PHE A 88 -0.17 -1.12 -1.20
C PHE A 88 1.20 -1.08 -0.52
N SER A 89 1.32 -0.22 0.50
CA SER A 89 2.57 0.01 1.22
C SER A 89 2.51 -0.35 2.71
N THR A 90 1.44 -1.02 3.14
CA THR A 90 1.34 -1.51 4.52
C THR A 90 2.39 -2.57 4.78
N GLY A 91 3.05 -2.47 5.94
CA GLY A 91 3.99 -3.48 6.38
C GLY A 91 4.47 -3.18 7.80
N ILE A 92 4.89 -4.24 8.47
CA ILE A 92 5.53 -4.20 9.79
C ILE A 92 6.85 -4.94 9.75
N HIS A 93 7.79 -4.53 10.58
CA HIS A 93 9.05 -5.18 10.86
C HIS A 93 9.46 -4.82 12.28
N ASP A 94 9.90 -5.81 13.05
CA ASP A 94 10.38 -5.62 14.40
C ASP A 94 11.65 -6.46 14.60
N PRO A 95 12.85 -5.88 14.33
CA PRO A 95 14.10 -6.60 14.41
C PRO A 95 14.43 -7.12 15.81
N LYS A 96 13.85 -6.55 16.86
CA LYS A 96 14.05 -7.02 18.24
C LYS A 96 13.33 -8.33 18.47
N SER A 97 12.11 -8.45 17.98
CA SER A 97 11.31 -9.67 18.11
C SER A 97 11.74 -10.79 17.15
N GLU A 98 12.46 -10.47 16.09
CA GLU A 98 12.96 -11.46 15.10
C GLU A 98 14.36 -12.01 15.42
N LYS A 99 15.01 -11.56 16.51
CA LYS A 99 16.30 -12.12 16.96
C LYS A 99 16.19 -13.56 17.44
N GLU A 100 15.03 -13.94 17.94
CA GLU A 100 14.71 -15.28 18.41
C GLU A 100 13.60 -15.88 17.55
N PHE A 101 13.59 -17.22 17.42
CA PHE A 101 12.54 -17.91 16.69
C PHE A 101 11.20 -17.79 17.44
N ASN A 102 10.27 -17.01 16.91
CA ASN A 102 8.93 -16.82 17.46
C ASN A 102 7.88 -17.02 16.36
N LEU A 103 7.19 -18.16 16.41
CA LEU A 103 6.20 -18.51 15.37
C LEU A 103 5.00 -17.56 15.33
N GLU A 104 4.58 -17.01 16.46
CA GLU A 104 3.45 -16.05 16.51
C GLU A 104 3.83 -14.76 15.82
N LYS A 105 5.05 -14.24 16.05
CA LYS A 105 5.57 -13.06 15.35
C LYS A 105 5.76 -13.30 13.87
N ILE A 106 6.25 -14.48 13.48
CA ILE A 106 6.35 -14.86 12.07
C ILE A 106 4.97 -14.81 11.39
N ARG A 107 3.94 -15.37 12.05
CA ARG A 107 2.57 -15.33 11.55
C ARG A 107 2.02 -13.90 11.46
N GLU A 108 2.22 -13.08 12.50
CA GLU A 108 1.78 -11.68 12.51
C GLU A 108 2.39 -10.89 11.33
N ILE A 109 3.71 -11.03 11.10
CA ILE A 109 4.40 -10.36 10.01
C ILE A 109 3.88 -10.83 8.65
N MET A 110 3.68 -12.14 8.46
CA MET A 110 3.10 -12.68 7.24
C MET A 110 1.66 -12.22 7.04
N GLU A 111 0.85 -12.20 8.10
CA GLU A 111 -0.54 -11.77 8.05
C GLU A 111 -0.65 -10.31 7.61
N VAL A 112 0.12 -9.41 8.21
CA VAL A 112 0.06 -7.99 7.84
C VAL A 112 0.71 -7.72 6.48
N ASN A 113 1.94 -8.21 6.27
CA ASN A 113 2.73 -7.82 5.10
C ASN A 113 2.26 -8.51 3.82
N TYR A 114 2.00 -9.82 3.89
CA TYR A 114 1.61 -10.61 2.73
C TYR A 114 0.09 -10.70 2.59
N PHE A 115 -0.61 -11.31 3.54
CA PHE A 115 -2.05 -11.48 3.42
C PHE A 115 -2.81 -10.16 3.44
N GLY A 116 -2.40 -9.17 4.24
CA GLY A 116 -2.98 -7.83 4.20
C GLY A 116 -2.83 -7.14 2.84
N THR A 117 -1.70 -7.36 2.16
CA THR A 117 -1.53 -6.91 0.76
C THR A 117 -2.43 -7.69 -0.19
N MET A 118 -2.57 -9.01 0.00
CA MET A 118 -3.48 -9.84 -0.82
C MET A 118 -4.94 -9.42 -0.64
N ASN A 119 -5.38 -9.14 0.59
CA ASN A 119 -6.72 -8.62 0.87
C ASN A 119 -6.97 -7.28 0.16
N SER A 120 -5.97 -6.40 0.19
CA SER A 120 -6.03 -5.11 -0.51
C SER A 120 -6.10 -5.27 -2.03
N ILE A 121 -5.30 -6.18 -2.62
CA ILE A 121 -5.36 -6.51 -4.05
C ILE A 121 -6.73 -7.12 -4.40
N ASN A 122 -7.23 -8.06 -3.59
CA ASN A 122 -8.52 -8.69 -3.81
C ASN A 122 -9.67 -7.67 -3.88
N SER A 123 -9.61 -6.61 -3.08
CA SER A 123 -10.65 -5.58 -3.07
C SER A 123 -10.72 -4.75 -4.37
N VAL A 124 -9.60 -4.63 -5.11
CA VAL A 124 -9.50 -3.83 -6.34
C VAL A 124 -9.41 -4.65 -7.61
N TYR A 125 -9.17 -5.96 -7.50
CA TYR A 125 -8.85 -6.83 -8.64
C TYR A 125 -9.92 -6.79 -9.72
N ASP A 126 -11.16 -7.06 -9.38
CA ASP A 126 -12.26 -7.06 -10.34
C ASP A 126 -12.54 -5.67 -10.90
N TYR A 127 -12.37 -4.63 -10.11
CA TYR A 127 -12.51 -3.24 -10.56
C TYR A 127 -11.53 -2.94 -11.70
N PHE A 128 -10.22 -3.14 -11.50
CA PHE A 128 -9.22 -2.89 -12.54
C PHE A 128 -9.33 -3.86 -13.72
N ASN A 129 -9.65 -5.13 -13.45
CA ASN A 129 -9.89 -6.13 -14.48
C ASN A 129 -11.04 -5.74 -15.42
N ASN A 130 -12.11 -5.14 -14.90
CA ASN A 130 -13.26 -4.70 -15.69
C ASN A 130 -13.01 -3.34 -16.34
N LYS A 131 -12.33 -2.42 -15.64
CA LYS A 131 -11.95 -1.08 -16.16
C LYS A 131 -10.95 -1.19 -17.31
N LYS A 132 -10.11 -2.22 -17.34
CA LYS A 132 -9.05 -2.46 -18.36
C LYS A 132 -8.09 -1.28 -18.49
N SER A 133 -7.81 -0.61 -17.40
CA SER A 133 -6.86 0.50 -17.29
C SER A 133 -6.49 0.75 -15.84
N GLY A 134 -5.40 1.49 -15.60
CA GLY A 134 -4.93 1.88 -14.27
C GLY A 134 -3.70 1.10 -13.81
N GLN A 135 -3.40 1.23 -12.52
CA GLN A 135 -2.17 0.66 -11.96
C GLN A 135 -2.38 0.14 -10.54
N ILE A 136 -1.80 -1.03 -10.27
CA ILE A 136 -1.63 -1.58 -8.92
C ILE A 136 -0.14 -1.60 -8.63
N SER A 137 0.29 -0.92 -7.57
CA SER A 137 1.68 -0.85 -7.12
C SER A 137 1.82 -1.52 -5.76
N ILE A 138 2.78 -2.42 -5.62
CA ILE A 138 3.03 -3.19 -4.41
C ILE A 138 4.42 -2.83 -3.88
N VAL A 139 4.47 -2.39 -2.62
CA VAL A 139 5.73 -2.02 -1.96
C VAL A 139 6.31 -3.25 -1.26
N SER A 140 7.33 -3.83 -1.90
CA SER A 140 8.18 -4.86 -1.35
C SER A 140 9.40 -4.25 -0.63
N SER A 141 10.58 -4.81 -0.81
CA SER A 141 11.86 -4.35 -0.26
C SER A 141 13.01 -5.07 -0.97
N VAL A 142 14.20 -4.48 -0.95
CA VAL A 142 15.45 -5.21 -1.27
C VAL A 142 15.66 -6.43 -0.36
N ALA A 143 15.10 -6.43 0.85
CA ALA A 143 15.04 -7.57 1.75
C ALA A 143 14.26 -8.77 1.18
N GLY A 144 13.47 -8.56 0.13
CA GLY A 144 12.80 -9.64 -0.61
C GLY A 144 13.73 -10.45 -1.52
N TYR A 145 14.94 -9.98 -1.80
CA TYR A 145 15.90 -10.68 -2.64
C TYR A 145 16.79 -11.65 -1.85
N ARG A 146 16.98 -11.40 -0.54
CA ARG A 146 17.90 -12.17 0.29
C ARG A 146 17.52 -12.08 1.77
N GLY A 147 17.74 -13.17 2.53
CA GLY A 147 17.58 -13.16 3.99
C GLY A 147 18.58 -12.21 4.66
N LEU A 148 18.12 -11.45 5.63
CA LEU A 148 18.91 -10.54 6.46
C LEU A 148 18.87 -10.99 7.92
N PRO A 149 19.92 -10.72 8.73
CA PRO A 149 19.88 -10.99 10.16
C PRO A 149 18.72 -10.30 10.85
N ALA A 150 18.08 -10.96 11.82
CA ALA A 150 16.94 -10.46 12.58
C ALA A 150 15.78 -9.91 11.71
N ALA A 151 15.55 -10.53 10.55
CA ALA A 151 14.52 -10.11 9.59
C ALA A 151 13.95 -11.29 8.80
N GLY A 152 13.98 -12.51 9.35
CA GLY A 152 13.61 -13.72 8.61
C GLY A 152 12.18 -13.71 8.09
N ALA A 153 11.21 -13.40 8.94
CA ALA A 153 9.80 -13.31 8.57
C ALA A 153 9.53 -12.13 7.65
N TYR A 154 10.15 -10.99 7.92
CA TYR A 154 10.05 -9.81 7.06
C TYR A 154 10.56 -10.11 5.64
N CYS A 155 11.79 -10.66 5.54
CA CYS A 155 12.36 -11.06 4.25
C CYS A 155 11.47 -12.04 3.50
N ALA A 156 10.97 -13.08 4.18
CA ALA A 156 10.06 -14.07 3.59
C ALA A 156 8.78 -13.41 3.07
N SER A 157 8.17 -12.51 3.84
CA SER A 157 6.97 -11.78 3.43
C SER A 157 7.21 -10.92 2.17
N LYS A 158 8.36 -10.26 2.09
CA LYS A 158 8.72 -9.40 0.95
C LYS A 158 9.13 -10.22 -0.29
N SER A 159 9.77 -11.38 -0.11
CA SER A 159 10.01 -12.34 -1.20
C SER A 159 8.71 -12.89 -1.78
N ALA A 160 7.76 -13.27 -0.92
CA ALA A 160 6.45 -13.74 -1.34
C ALA A 160 5.70 -12.67 -2.15
N LEU A 161 5.72 -11.41 -1.71
CA LEU A 161 5.15 -10.29 -2.46
C LEU A 161 5.81 -10.11 -3.83
N SER A 162 7.13 -10.22 -3.91
CA SER A 162 7.86 -10.05 -5.17
C SER A 162 7.46 -11.12 -6.17
N SER A 163 7.51 -12.40 -5.77
CA SER A 163 7.12 -13.53 -6.62
C SER A 163 5.66 -13.46 -7.06
N PHE A 164 4.75 -13.14 -6.14
CA PHE A 164 3.32 -12.97 -6.47
C PHE A 164 3.10 -11.83 -7.45
N THR A 165 3.77 -10.69 -7.25
CA THR A 165 3.62 -9.52 -8.11
C THR A 165 4.10 -9.79 -9.53
N GLU A 166 5.20 -10.53 -9.69
CA GLU A 166 5.69 -10.97 -11.01
C GLU A 166 4.66 -11.84 -11.73
N SER A 167 4.07 -12.81 -11.03
CA SER A 167 3.01 -13.66 -11.60
C SER A 167 1.79 -12.83 -11.99
N LEU A 168 1.30 -11.97 -11.10
CA LEU A 168 0.15 -11.11 -11.33
C LEU A 168 0.35 -10.17 -12.53
N HIS A 169 1.59 -9.71 -12.77
CA HIS A 169 1.91 -8.86 -13.91
C HIS A 169 1.50 -9.49 -15.24
N PHE A 170 1.78 -10.79 -15.45
CA PHE A 170 1.45 -11.46 -16.70
C PHE A 170 -0.05 -11.55 -16.94
N GLU A 171 -0.83 -11.73 -15.88
CA GLU A 171 -2.29 -11.82 -15.98
C GLU A 171 -2.92 -10.46 -16.26
N MET A 172 -2.53 -9.44 -15.49
CA MET A 172 -3.10 -8.09 -15.56
C MET A 172 -2.63 -7.30 -16.79
N LYS A 173 -1.44 -7.60 -17.32
CA LYS A 173 -0.98 -7.04 -18.59
C LYS A 173 -1.94 -7.35 -19.74
N LYS A 174 -2.52 -8.55 -19.79
CA LYS A 174 -3.54 -8.93 -20.77
C LYS A 174 -4.83 -8.11 -20.65
N LYS A 175 -5.03 -7.48 -19.50
CA LYS A 175 -6.18 -6.61 -19.19
C LYS A 175 -5.85 -5.12 -19.29
N ASN A 176 -4.67 -4.78 -19.82
CA ASN A 176 -4.18 -3.40 -19.90
C ASN A 176 -4.09 -2.68 -18.53
N VAL A 177 -3.83 -3.44 -17.46
CA VAL A 177 -3.60 -2.93 -16.10
C VAL A 177 -2.11 -3.05 -15.79
N ARG A 178 -1.52 -1.96 -15.34
CA ARG A 178 -0.10 -1.95 -14.97
C ARG A 178 0.09 -2.50 -13.56
N ILE A 179 0.98 -3.46 -13.43
CA ILE A 179 1.45 -3.95 -12.11
C ILE A 179 2.87 -3.46 -11.91
N THR A 180 3.13 -2.86 -10.77
CA THR A 180 4.45 -2.31 -10.42
C THR A 180 4.91 -2.85 -9.08
N LEU A 181 6.05 -3.52 -9.07
CA LEU A 181 6.77 -3.89 -7.85
C LEU A 181 7.74 -2.75 -7.50
N ILE A 182 7.67 -2.26 -6.27
CA ILE A 182 8.57 -1.24 -5.73
C ILE A 182 9.40 -1.92 -4.65
N SER A 183 10.72 -2.01 -4.86
CA SER A 183 11.66 -2.64 -3.91
C SER A 183 12.62 -1.58 -3.33
N PRO A 184 12.20 -0.81 -2.33
CA PRO A 184 13.05 0.20 -1.71
C PRO A 184 14.24 -0.44 -0.99
N GLY A 185 15.37 0.26 -0.98
CA GLY A 185 16.48 -0.01 -0.07
C GLY A 185 16.21 0.56 1.33
N PHE A 186 17.26 0.93 2.03
CA PHE A 186 17.14 1.58 3.35
C PHE A 186 16.67 3.03 3.17
N ILE A 187 15.41 3.26 3.47
CA ILE A 187 14.79 4.59 3.47
C ILE A 187 14.57 4.99 4.92
N LYS A 188 14.99 6.18 5.31
CA LYS A 188 14.77 6.71 6.67
C LYS A 188 13.27 6.84 6.94
N THR A 189 12.78 5.99 7.83
CA THR A 189 11.36 5.92 8.24
C THR A 189 11.29 5.45 9.69
N PRO A 190 10.16 5.63 10.40
CA PRO A 190 10.00 5.09 11.74
C PRO A 190 10.23 3.58 11.85
N MET A 191 10.07 2.83 10.77
CA MET A 191 10.37 1.40 10.73
C MET A 191 11.88 1.14 10.72
N THR A 192 12.64 1.91 9.97
CA THR A 192 14.10 1.74 9.85
C THR A 192 14.88 2.40 10.98
N ASP A 193 14.29 3.39 11.67
CA ASP A 193 14.90 4.01 12.86
C ASP A 193 15.07 3.02 14.03
N GLN A 194 14.46 1.83 13.95
CA GLN A 194 14.59 0.75 14.94
C GLN A 194 15.77 -0.20 14.66
N ASN A 195 16.43 -0.03 13.52
CA ASN A 195 17.55 -0.89 13.12
C ASN A 195 18.84 -0.41 13.79
N ASP A 196 19.59 -1.37 14.38
CA ASP A 196 20.88 -1.12 15.05
C ASP A 196 22.09 -1.23 14.08
N PHE A 197 21.88 -1.17 12.77
CA PHE A 197 22.99 -1.21 11.83
C PHE A 197 23.32 0.17 11.25
N PRO A 198 24.62 0.40 10.96
CA PRO A 198 25.07 1.68 10.42
C PRO A 198 24.53 1.99 9.02
#